data_acbd68e97509ff560796383cd2c5022e
#
_entry.id   acbd68e97509ff560796383cd2c5022e
#
_cell.length_a   1.000
_cell.length_b   1.000
_cell.length_c   1.000
_cell.angle_alpha   90.00
_cell.angle_beta   90.00
_cell.angle_gamma   90.00
#
_symmetry.space_group_name_H-M   'P 1'
#
loop_
_entity.id
_entity.type
_entity.pdbx_description
1 polymer ?
#
loop_
_entity_poly.entity_id
_entity_poly.type
_entity_poly.pdbx_seq_one_letter_code
_entity_poly.pdbx_strand_id
1 'polypeptide(L)'
;MDLKFSHIDVLVNDLEEACSYYARLFRAEVSRTQTWDRGGLRVHYAMVRLGQERFILVQPLQGNLKELLDSQGEGTIYRHCYTTPDIEAAYDEFIAQGVQPEDENGIALTKDSLQSPSGTRILWLPRKFGNFSIELLEESELNKFTQDIF
;
A
#
# COMPACT_ATOMS: atom_id res chain seq x y z
N MET A 1 13.49 0.35 15.80
CA MET A 1 13.19 0.44 14.34
C MET A 1 12.78 1.86 14.04
N ASP A 2 13.31 2.43 12.97
CA ASP A 2 13.08 3.83 12.61
C ASP A 2 11.98 3.90 11.54
N LEU A 3 10.80 4.36 11.92
CA LEU A 3 9.62 4.40 11.05
C LEU A 3 9.14 5.83 10.83
N LYS A 4 8.79 6.14 9.58
CA LYS A 4 8.13 7.38 9.21
C LYS A 4 6.78 7.07 8.57
N PHE A 5 5.72 7.76 8.99
CA PHE A 5 4.44 7.64 8.32
C PHE A 5 4.57 8.08 6.86
N SER A 6 4.02 7.31 5.96
CA SER A 6 4.06 7.57 4.52
C SER A 6 2.68 7.96 3.96
N HIS A 7 1.73 7.07 4.04
CA HIS A 7 0.39 7.24 3.46
C HIS A 7 -0.59 6.22 3.99
N ILE A 8 -1.85 6.41 3.64
CA ILE A 8 -2.90 5.41 3.83
C ILE A 8 -3.36 4.90 2.46
N ASP A 9 -3.91 3.69 2.44
CA ASP A 9 -4.55 3.12 1.25
C ASP A 9 -6.07 3.07 1.47
N VAL A 10 -6.81 3.57 0.49
CA VAL A 10 -8.27 3.70 0.54
C VAL A 10 -8.90 2.98 -0.64
N LEU A 11 -9.91 2.16 -0.38
CA LEU A 11 -10.63 1.43 -1.42
C LEU A 11 -11.68 2.31 -2.10
N VAL A 12 -11.71 2.25 -3.44
CA VAL A 12 -12.70 2.96 -4.26
C VAL A 12 -13.30 2.01 -5.29
N ASN A 13 -14.52 2.29 -5.72
CA ASN A 13 -15.20 1.52 -6.77
C ASN A 13 -14.69 1.86 -8.16
N ASP A 14 -14.39 3.13 -8.41
CA ASP A 14 -13.95 3.65 -9.71
C ASP A 14 -12.78 4.61 -9.49
N LEU A 15 -11.58 4.15 -9.85
CA LEU A 15 -10.36 4.92 -9.64
C LEU A 15 -10.34 6.22 -10.43
N GLU A 16 -10.76 6.17 -11.71
CA GLU A 16 -10.75 7.34 -12.58
C GLU A 16 -11.67 8.45 -12.03
N GLU A 17 -12.87 8.07 -11.61
CA GLU A 17 -13.84 8.99 -11.01
C GLU A 17 -13.29 9.61 -9.73
N ALA A 18 -12.71 8.79 -8.84
CA ALA A 18 -12.14 9.28 -7.59
C ALA A 18 -10.96 10.22 -7.82
N CYS A 19 -10.04 9.87 -8.73
CA CYS A 19 -8.91 10.73 -9.08
C CYS A 19 -9.37 12.07 -9.66
N SER A 20 -10.35 12.03 -10.57
CA SER A 20 -10.92 13.25 -11.15
C SER A 20 -11.56 14.15 -10.11
N TYR A 21 -12.24 13.57 -9.14
CA TYR A 21 -12.84 14.30 -8.03
C TYR A 21 -11.78 15.12 -7.27
N TYR A 22 -10.69 14.48 -6.85
CA TYR A 22 -9.64 15.17 -6.09
C TYR A 22 -8.88 16.19 -6.93
N ALA A 23 -8.57 15.87 -8.17
CA ALA A 23 -7.89 16.81 -9.07
C ALA A 23 -8.71 18.06 -9.34
N ARG A 24 -10.00 17.89 -9.58
CA ARG A 24 -10.92 18.99 -9.90
C ARG A 24 -11.26 19.84 -8.68
N LEU A 25 -11.64 19.18 -7.57
CA LEU A 25 -12.16 19.91 -6.41
C LEU A 25 -11.06 20.57 -5.58
N PHE A 26 -9.94 19.85 -5.40
CA PHE A 26 -8.85 20.28 -4.52
C PHE A 26 -7.60 20.69 -5.28
N ARG A 27 -7.59 20.58 -6.60
CA ARG A 27 -6.40 20.77 -7.43
C ARG A 27 -5.24 19.90 -6.99
N ALA A 28 -5.57 18.69 -6.53
CA ALA A 28 -4.57 17.73 -6.10
C ALA A 28 -3.74 17.25 -7.29
N GLU A 29 -2.47 16.94 -7.04
CA GLU A 29 -1.67 16.18 -7.99
C GLU A 29 -2.05 14.72 -7.90
N VAL A 30 -2.29 14.10 -9.06
CA VAL A 30 -2.65 12.69 -9.14
C VAL A 30 -1.64 11.98 -10.03
N SER A 31 -1.07 10.89 -9.55
CA SER A 31 -0.12 10.09 -10.30
C SER A 31 -0.77 9.40 -11.51
N ARG A 32 0.06 8.87 -12.40
CA ARG A 32 -0.41 7.91 -13.40
C ARG A 32 -0.96 6.67 -12.70
N THR A 33 -1.98 6.05 -13.30
CA THR A 33 -2.54 4.80 -12.82
C THR A 33 -1.52 3.68 -12.92
N GLN A 34 -1.37 2.94 -11.84
CA GLN A 34 -0.50 1.78 -11.74
C GLN A 34 -1.35 0.52 -11.60
N THR A 35 -0.77 -0.63 -11.91
CA THR A 35 -1.40 -1.92 -11.70
C THR A 35 -0.53 -2.78 -10.81
N TRP A 36 -1.16 -3.41 -9.82
CA TRP A 36 -0.55 -4.43 -8.99
C TRP A 36 -1.23 -5.75 -9.30
N ASP A 37 -0.45 -6.74 -9.72
CA ASP A 37 -0.97 -8.05 -10.10
C ASP A 37 -0.02 -9.13 -9.59
N ARG A 38 -0.40 -9.80 -8.51
CA ARG A 38 0.40 -10.89 -7.94
C ARG A 38 -0.47 -11.80 -7.08
N GLY A 39 -0.30 -13.11 -7.27
CA GLY A 39 -0.90 -14.11 -6.38
C GLY A 39 -2.42 -14.08 -6.33
N GLY A 40 -3.09 -13.73 -7.42
CA GLY A 40 -4.55 -13.66 -7.49
C GLY A 40 -5.14 -12.32 -7.06
N LEU A 41 -4.33 -11.42 -6.48
CA LEU A 41 -4.74 -10.05 -6.23
C LEU A 41 -4.41 -9.19 -7.44
N ARG A 42 -5.41 -8.46 -7.93
CA ARG A 42 -5.22 -7.50 -9.00
C ARG A 42 -5.95 -6.20 -8.66
N VAL A 43 -5.21 -5.10 -8.69
CA VAL A 43 -5.75 -3.77 -8.40
C VAL A 43 -5.18 -2.73 -9.36
N HIS A 44 -5.96 -1.68 -9.62
CA HIS A 44 -5.45 -0.42 -10.15
C HIS A 44 -5.34 0.58 -9.02
N TYR A 45 -4.29 1.39 -9.03
CA TYR A 45 -4.10 2.37 -7.98
C TYR A 45 -3.42 3.63 -8.51
N ALA A 46 -3.60 4.71 -7.77
CA ALA A 46 -2.94 5.99 -8.03
C ALA A 46 -2.68 6.70 -6.72
N MET A 47 -1.61 7.47 -6.68
CA MET A 47 -1.27 8.31 -5.53
C MET A 47 -1.84 9.70 -5.72
N VAL A 48 -2.44 10.24 -4.66
CA VAL A 48 -2.98 11.60 -4.62
C VAL A 48 -2.17 12.40 -3.60
N ARG A 49 -1.69 13.56 -4.02
CA ARG A 49 -1.06 14.55 -3.13
C ARG A 49 -2.08 15.65 -2.85
N LEU A 50 -2.45 15.78 -1.58
CA LEU A 50 -3.43 16.76 -1.14
C LEU A 50 -2.84 17.55 0.02
N GLY A 51 -2.59 18.84 -0.18
CA GLY A 51 -1.86 19.64 0.79
C GLY A 51 -0.44 19.08 0.97
N GLN A 52 -0.05 18.80 2.21
CA GLN A 52 1.24 18.17 2.53
C GLN A 52 1.15 16.66 2.71
N GLU A 53 -0.05 16.11 2.58
CA GLU A 53 -0.32 14.70 2.79
C GLU A 53 -0.45 13.97 1.46
N ARG A 54 -0.35 12.64 1.53
CA ARG A 54 -0.58 11.79 0.38
C ARG A 54 -1.34 10.53 0.81
N PHE A 55 -2.12 10.01 -0.12
CA PHE A 55 -2.81 8.74 0.06
C PHE A 55 -2.89 8.00 -1.27
N ILE A 56 -3.12 6.71 -1.21
CA ILE A 56 -3.29 5.89 -2.41
C ILE A 56 -4.75 5.48 -2.49
N LEU A 57 -5.35 5.73 -3.66
CA LEU A 57 -6.68 5.22 -4.02
C LEU A 57 -6.49 3.90 -4.74
N VAL A 58 -7.23 2.87 -4.33
CA VAL A 58 -7.09 1.51 -4.84
C VAL A 58 -8.43 1.01 -5.33
N GLN A 59 -8.49 0.64 -6.60
CA GLN A 59 -9.64 -0.03 -7.20
C GLN A 59 -9.32 -1.52 -7.34
N PRO A 60 -9.81 -2.38 -6.45
CA PRO A 60 -9.59 -3.81 -6.59
C PRO A 60 -10.43 -4.40 -7.71
N LEU A 61 -9.82 -5.26 -8.52
CA LEU A 61 -10.47 -5.97 -9.61
C LEU A 61 -10.77 -7.42 -9.24
N GLN A 62 -9.87 -8.04 -8.48
CA GLN A 62 -10.05 -9.39 -7.95
C GLN A 62 -9.18 -9.62 -6.73
N GLY A 63 -9.52 -10.65 -5.94
CA GLY A 63 -8.78 -11.05 -4.74
C GLY A 63 -9.39 -10.53 -3.46
N ASN A 64 -8.63 -10.61 -2.36
CA ASN A 64 -9.09 -10.30 -1.01
C ASN A 64 -9.54 -8.83 -0.83
N LEU A 65 -8.91 -7.91 -1.54
CA LEU A 65 -9.30 -6.49 -1.45
C LEU A 65 -10.63 -6.21 -2.16
N LYS A 66 -10.96 -6.96 -3.21
CA LYS A 66 -12.29 -6.88 -3.84
C LYS A 66 -13.37 -7.36 -2.87
N GLU A 67 -13.11 -8.44 -2.16
CA GLU A 67 -14.01 -8.94 -1.13
C GLU A 67 -14.18 -7.93 0.00
N LEU A 68 -13.10 -7.27 0.42
CA LEU A 68 -13.14 -6.25 1.46
C LEU A 68 -13.96 -5.03 1.02
N LEU A 69 -13.77 -4.57 -0.22
CA LEU A 69 -14.57 -3.48 -0.78
C LEU A 69 -16.05 -3.82 -0.80
N ASP A 70 -16.39 -5.03 -1.27
CA ASP A 70 -17.78 -5.48 -1.37
C ASP A 70 -18.44 -5.59 0.02
N SER A 71 -17.69 -5.95 1.06
CA SER A 71 -18.24 -6.13 2.41
C SER A 71 -18.23 -4.85 3.24
N GLN A 72 -17.20 -4.00 3.12
CA GLN A 72 -17.01 -2.83 3.97
C GLN A 72 -17.41 -1.51 3.29
N GLY A 73 -17.44 -1.49 1.97
CA GLY A 73 -17.87 -0.33 1.19
C GLY A 73 -16.72 0.59 0.77
N GLU A 74 -17.08 1.48 -0.14
CA GLU A 74 -16.18 2.50 -0.68
C GLU A 74 -15.69 3.45 0.43
N GLY A 75 -14.43 3.85 0.35
CA GLY A 75 -13.83 4.72 1.36
C GLY A 75 -13.18 3.97 2.51
N THR A 76 -13.20 2.64 2.50
CA THR A 76 -12.54 1.84 3.53
C THR A 76 -11.04 2.09 3.50
N ILE A 77 -10.49 2.55 4.64
CA ILE A 77 -9.05 2.66 4.86
C ILE A 77 -8.59 1.32 5.41
N TYR A 78 -7.76 0.60 4.64
CA TYR A 78 -7.39 -0.76 5.02
C TYR A 78 -5.91 -0.93 5.35
N ARG A 79 -5.09 0.09 5.09
CA ARG A 79 -3.66 0.08 5.39
C ARG A 79 -3.17 1.42 5.87
N HIS A 80 -2.25 1.37 6.85
CA HIS A 80 -1.40 2.48 7.24
C HIS A 80 0.02 2.11 6.86
N CYS A 81 0.64 2.93 6.02
CA CYS A 81 1.90 2.63 5.38
C CYS A 81 3.01 3.48 5.95
N TYR A 82 4.08 2.82 6.35
CA TYR A 82 5.27 3.46 6.93
C TYR A 82 6.49 3.12 6.09
N THR A 83 7.50 3.99 6.14
CA THR A 83 8.80 3.71 5.53
C THR A 83 9.83 3.46 6.59
N THR A 84 10.83 2.67 6.21
CA THR A 84 12.03 2.42 7.00
C THR A 84 13.27 2.56 6.11
N PRO A 85 14.40 3.04 6.63
CA PRO A 85 15.63 3.10 5.84
C PRO A 85 16.23 1.73 5.54
N ASP A 86 15.86 0.69 6.30
CA ASP A 86 16.39 -0.67 6.15
C ASP A 86 15.30 -1.71 6.45
N ILE A 87 14.62 -2.16 5.40
CA ILE A 87 13.51 -3.11 5.54
C ILE A 87 13.98 -4.51 5.94
N GLU A 88 15.21 -4.91 5.57
CA GLU A 88 15.73 -6.21 5.98
C GLU A 88 16.00 -6.24 7.49
N ALA A 89 16.53 -5.17 8.04
CA ALA A 89 16.70 -5.04 9.49
C ALA A 89 15.35 -5.04 10.22
N ALA A 90 14.35 -4.36 9.67
CA ALA A 90 12.99 -4.38 10.21
C ALA A 90 12.40 -5.80 10.18
N TYR A 91 12.56 -6.51 9.07
CA TYR A 91 12.14 -7.91 8.95
C TYR A 91 12.74 -8.77 10.06
N ASP A 92 14.06 -8.69 10.24
CA ASP A 92 14.76 -9.47 11.28
C ASP A 92 14.23 -9.15 12.68
N GLU A 93 13.92 -7.89 12.95
CA GLU A 93 13.39 -7.45 14.23
C GLU A 93 12.00 -8.02 14.49
N PHE A 94 11.12 -8.06 13.48
CA PHE A 94 9.80 -8.69 13.60
C PHE A 94 9.91 -10.18 13.88
N ILE A 95 10.79 -10.88 13.15
CA ILE A 95 11.01 -12.32 13.38
C ILE A 95 11.50 -12.55 14.81
N ALA A 96 12.42 -11.72 15.31
CA ALA A 96 12.92 -11.83 16.69
C ALA A 96 11.81 -11.62 17.74
N GLN A 97 10.77 -10.85 17.39
CA GLN A 97 9.59 -10.64 18.25
C GLN A 97 8.49 -11.68 18.05
N GLY A 98 8.72 -12.71 17.23
CA GLY A 98 7.76 -13.76 16.97
C GLY A 98 6.66 -13.40 15.98
N VAL A 99 6.87 -12.36 15.16
CA VAL A 99 5.91 -11.93 14.14
C VAL A 99 6.45 -12.27 12.76
N GLN A 100 5.68 -13.02 11.98
CA GLN A 100 6.03 -13.40 10.62
C GLN A 100 5.45 -12.38 9.63
N PRO A 101 6.31 -11.56 8.98
CA PRO A 101 5.83 -10.69 7.91
C PRO A 101 5.26 -11.50 6.73
N GLU A 102 4.27 -10.94 6.07
CA GLU A 102 3.54 -11.60 4.98
C GLU A 102 3.40 -10.67 3.78
N ASP A 103 3.04 -11.27 2.63
CA ASP A 103 2.73 -10.50 1.43
C ASP A 103 1.25 -10.03 1.44
N GLU A 104 0.82 -9.39 0.35
CA GLU A 104 -0.55 -8.86 0.18
C GLU A 104 -1.63 -9.94 0.18
N ASN A 105 -1.26 -11.20 0.03
CA ASN A 105 -2.16 -12.34 0.04
C ASN A 105 -2.09 -13.16 1.35
N GLY A 106 -1.37 -12.65 2.35
CA GLY A 106 -1.20 -13.35 3.62
C GLY A 106 -0.19 -14.50 3.56
N ILE A 107 0.65 -14.55 2.53
CA ILE A 107 1.68 -15.59 2.39
C ILE A 107 2.95 -15.13 3.11
N ALA A 108 3.52 -15.99 3.93
CA ALA A 108 4.75 -15.69 4.66
C ALA A 108 5.89 -15.29 3.72
N LEU A 109 6.52 -14.17 4.03
CA LEU A 109 7.67 -13.67 3.31
C LEU A 109 8.97 -14.20 3.92
N THR A 110 9.96 -14.43 3.08
CA THR A 110 11.36 -14.57 3.48
C THR A 110 12.07 -13.25 3.22
N LYS A 111 13.27 -13.07 3.79
CA LYS A 111 14.06 -11.86 3.54
C LYS A 111 14.37 -11.67 2.05
N ASP A 112 14.52 -12.77 1.30
CA ASP A 112 14.80 -12.73 -0.14
C ASP A 112 13.55 -12.48 -1.00
N SER A 113 12.34 -12.54 -0.43
CA SER A 113 11.07 -12.39 -1.16
C SER A 113 10.36 -11.06 -0.91
N LEU A 114 11.08 -10.06 -0.41
CA LEU A 114 10.50 -8.73 -0.15
C LEU A 114 10.24 -7.91 -1.43
N GLN A 115 10.78 -8.33 -2.57
CA GLN A 115 10.60 -7.64 -3.85
C GLN A 115 9.14 -7.66 -4.29
N SER A 116 8.63 -6.51 -4.70
CA SER A 116 7.24 -6.33 -5.11
C SER A 116 7.08 -6.03 -6.59
N PRO A 117 5.86 -6.15 -7.15
CA PRO A 117 5.58 -5.74 -8.54
C PRO A 117 5.87 -4.28 -8.83
N SER A 118 5.82 -3.39 -7.82
CA SER A 118 6.15 -1.97 -7.98
C SER A 118 7.64 -1.68 -8.05
N GLY A 119 8.50 -2.67 -7.78
CA GLY A 119 9.94 -2.48 -7.68
C GLY A 119 10.39 -1.94 -6.32
N THR A 120 9.49 -1.84 -5.36
CA THR A 120 9.77 -1.40 -3.99
C THR A 120 9.77 -2.61 -3.09
N ARG A 121 10.77 -2.75 -2.22
CA ARG A 121 10.75 -3.78 -1.20
C ARG A 121 9.72 -3.43 -0.15
N ILE A 122 8.88 -4.40 0.20
CA ILE A 122 7.67 -4.19 0.97
C ILE A 122 7.31 -5.43 1.78
N LEU A 123 6.71 -5.21 2.93
CA LEU A 123 6.12 -6.29 3.73
C LEU A 123 4.86 -5.79 4.42
N TRP A 124 4.02 -6.72 4.83
CA TRP A 124 2.85 -6.46 5.66
C TRP A 124 2.94 -7.25 6.94
N LEU A 125 2.37 -6.69 8.01
CA LEU A 125 2.19 -7.42 9.25
C LEU A 125 0.79 -8.04 9.28
N PRO A 126 0.64 -9.23 9.88
CA PRO A 126 -0.67 -9.84 10.03
C PRO A 126 -1.64 -8.91 10.77
N ARG A 127 -2.88 -8.87 10.33
CA ARG A 127 -3.93 -8.10 11.01
C ARG A 127 -4.20 -8.72 12.37
N LYS A 128 -4.17 -7.89 13.40
CA LYS A 128 -4.38 -8.34 14.76
C LYS A 128 -5.54 -7.62 15.45
N PHE A 129 -5.74 -6.36 15.12
CA PHE A 129 -6.76 -5.54 15.75
C PHE A 129 -7.73 -5.01 14.69
N GLY A 130 -8.70 -5.84 14.28
CA GLY A 130 -9.69 -5.52 13.27
C GLY A 130 -9.15 -5.59 11.84
N ASN A 131 -9.67 -4.73 10.96
CA ASN A 131 -9.30 -4.70 9.54
C ASN A 131 -8.06 -3.86 9.25
N PHE A 132 -7.46 -3.33 10.28
CA PHE A 132 -6.29 -2.47 10.18
C PHE A 132 -5.03 -3.28 9.88
N SER A 133 -4.27 -2.87 8.89
CA SER A 133 -3.04 -3.51 8.48
C SER A 133 -1.90 -2.49 8.42
N ILE A 134 -0.72 -2.89 8.89
CA ILE A 134 0.50 -2.09 8.78
C ILE A 134 1.32 -2.60 7.60
N GLU A 135 1.69 -1.69 6.72
CA GLU A 135 2.57 -1.93 5.58
C GLU A 135 3.89 -1.21 5.81
N LEU A 136 4.99 -1.87 5.51
CA LEU A 136 6.33 -1.29 5.60
C LEU A 136 7.00 -1.31 4.23
N LEU A 137 7.59 -0.16 3.85
CA LEU A 137 8.28 -0.01 2.57
C LEU A 137 9.70 0.52 2.78
N GLU A 138 10.61 0.11 1.92
CA GLU A 138 11.96 0.68 1.86
C GLU A 138 11.87 2.14 1.40
N GLU A 139 12.35 3.07 2.23
CA GLU A 139 12.18 4.52 2.00
C GLU A 139 12.77 4.97 0.66
N SER A 140 14.01 4.59 0.37
CA SER A 140 14.70 5.03 -0.86
C SER A 140 14.02 4.53 -2.12
N GLU A 141 13.51 3.31 -2.11
CA GLU A 141 12.83 2.71 -3.25
C GLU A 141 11.44 3.32 -3.46
N LEU A 142 10.72 3.60 -2.37
CA LEU A 142 9.43 4.27 -2.47
C LEU A 142 9.58 5.69 -3.02
N ASN A 143 10.60 6.42 -2.58
CA ASN A 143 10.85 7.78 -3.07
C ASN A 143 11.14 7.78 -4.57
N LYS A 144 11.94 6.83 -5.05
CA LYS A 144 12.21 6.66 -6.48
C LYS A 144 10.95 6.31 -7.25
N PHE A 145 10.19 5.34 -6.78
CA PHE A 145 8.92 4.94 -7.39
C PHE A 145 7.94 6.12 -7.47
N THR A 146 7.81 6.89 -6.39
CA THR A 146 6.93 8.06 -6.34
C THR A 146 7.33 9.11 -7.38
N GLN A 147 8.63 9.37 -7.55
CA GLN A 147 9.11 10.28 -8.60
C GLN A 147 8.75 9.77 -9.99
N ASP A 148 8.86 8.47 -10.23
CA ASP A 148 8.60 7.88 -11.53
C ASP A 148 7.12 7.93 -11.96
N ILE A 149 6.18 7.87 -11.02
CA ILE A 149 4.75 7.82 -11.34
C ILE A 149 4.09 9.20 -11.47
N PHE A 150 4.73 10.23 -10.98
CA PHE A 150 4.28 11.63 -11.14
C PHE A 150 5.00 12.30 -12.30
#